data_91a1f9d9ff65d537764ee05eb3e5207a
#
_entry.id   91a1f9d9ff65d537764ee05eb3e5207a
#
_cell.length_a   1.000
_cell.length_b   1.000
_cell.length_c   1.000
_cell.angle_alpha   90.00
_cell.angle_beta   90.00
_cell.angle_gamma   90.00
#
_symmetry.space_group_name_H-M   'P 1'
#
loop_
_entity.id
_entity.type
_entity.pdbx_description
1 polymer ?
#
loop_
_entity_poly.entity_id
_entity_poly.type
_entity_poly.pdbx_seq_one_letter_code
_entity_poly.pdbx_strand_id
1 'polypeptide(L)'
;MAFEPELLDLQGCSTFQQQVLRAEQAIPRGWVSTYGRLAIHLGLTGGARAVGGALARNPFPIVIPCHRTICSDGIIGGYQGGVAMKRALLQMEGVTFSASGRVIETRMYY
;
A
#
# COMPACT_ATOMS: atom_id res chain seq x y z
N MET A 1 15.84 11.03 -1.56
CA MET A 1 15.38 12.06 -2.50
C MET A 1 13.93 12.39 -2.23
N ALA A 2 13.61 13.65 -2.06
CA ALA A 2 12.21 14.06 -1.90
C ALA A 2 11.49 13.92 -3.25
N PHE A 3 10.26 13.47 -3.21
CA PHE A 3 9.46 13.28 -4.41
C PHE A 3 8.13 14.03 -4.27
N GLU A 4 7.82 14.84 -5.27
CA GLU A 4 6.60 15.64 -5.28
C GLU A 4 5.47 14.87 -5.94
N PRO A 5 4.38 14.54 -5.20
CA PRO A 5 3.27 13.75 -5.76
C PRO A 5 2.68 14.35 -7.03
N GLU A 6 2.58 15.66 -7.12
CA GLU A 6 2.01 16.35 -8.28
C GLU A 6 2.84 16.23 -9.54
N LEU A 7 4.10 15.78 -9.43
CA LEU A 7 4.94 15.53 -10.60
C LEU A 7 4.64 14.18 -11.26
N LEU A 8 3.90 13.30 -10.57
CA LEU A 8 3.48 12.03 -11.17
C LEU A 8 2.36 12.27 -12.17
N ASP A 9 2.53 11.71 -13.36
CA ASP A 9 1.49 11.73 -14.38
C ASP A 9 0.50 10.60 -14.14
N LEU A 10 -0.63 10.92 -13.52
CA LEU A 10 -1.69 9.97 -13.24
C LEU A 10 -2.87 10.10 -14.19
N GLN A 11 -2.71 10.84 -15.30
CA GLN A 11 -3.82 11.07 -16.22
C GLN A 11 -4.36 9.80 -16.87
N GLY A 12 -3.51 8.78 -17.05
CA GLY A 12 -3.94 7.48 -17.54
C GLY A 12 -4.70 6.63 -16.52
N CYS A 13 -4.84 7.10 -15.28
CA CYS A 13 -5.53 6.39 -14.22
C CYS A 13 -6.94 6.97 -14.03
N SER A 14 -7.89 6.12 -13.62
CA SER A 14 -9.22 6.59 -13.24
C SER A 14 -9.14 7.52 -12.03
N THR A 15 -10.17 8.33 -11.80
CA THR A 15 -10.24 9.20 -10.64
C THR A 15 -10.10 8.40 -9.34
N PHE A 16 -10.78 7.27 -9.26
CA PHE A 16 -10.68 6.38 -8.10
C PHE A 16 -9.25 5.88 -7.91
N GLN A 17 -8.61 5.39 -8.97
CA GLN A 17 -7.24 4.90 -8.88
C GLN A 17 -6.28 6.00 -8.43
N GLN A 18 -6.46 7.23 -8.93
CA GLN A 18 -5.65 8.37 -8.50
C GLN A 18 -5.78 8.62 -7.00
N GLN A 19 -7.01 8.56 -6.48
CA GLN A 19 -7.25 8.74 -5.04
C GLN A 19 -6.56 7.67 -4.21
N VAL A 20 -6.64 6.41 -4.64
CA VAL A 20 -5.97 5.30 -3.96
C VAL A 20 -4.45 5.47 -3.99
N LEU A 21 -3.89 5.78 -5.13
CA LEU A 21 -2.44 5.94 -5.28
C LEU A 21 -1.90 7.09 -4.44
N ARG A 22 -2.61 8.21 -4.37
CA ARG A 22 -2.19 9.34 -3.53
C ARG A 22 -2.28 9.02 -2.05
N ALA A 23 -3.32 8.30 -1.62
CA ALA A 23 -3.45 7.86 -0.23
C ALA A 23 -2.32 6.88 0.14
N GLU A 24 -1.97 5.97 -0.77
CA GLU A 24 -0.86 5.04 -0.58
C GLU A 24 0.48 5.79 -0.48
N GLN A 25 0.68 6.77 -1.34
CA GLN A 25 1.92 7.56 -1.36
C GLN A 25 2.15 8.30 -0.04
N ALA A 26 1.10 8.65 0.66
CA ALA A 26 1.19 9.35 1.94
C ALA A 26 1.65 8.47 3.09
N ILE A 27 1.61 7.14 2.94
CA ILE A 27 2.03 6.21 4.00
C ILE A 27 3.54 6.30 4.18
N PRO A 28 4.03 6.72 5.36
CA PRO A 28 5.47 6.91 5.57
C PRO A 28 6.22 5.58 5.63
N ARG A 29 7.51 5.63 5.36
CA ARG A 29 8.41 4.50 5.56
C ARG A 29 8.33 4.02 7.01
N GLY A 30 8.25 2.71 7.21
CA GLY A 30 8.12 2.09 8.52
C GLY A 30 6.70 1.96 9.02
N TRP A 31 5.74 2.53 8.26
CA TRP A 31 4.31 2.40 8.56
C TRP A 31 3.66 1.51 7.52
N VAL A 32 2.53 0.92 7.87
CA VAL A 32 1.70 0.17 6.93
C VAL A 32 0.25 0.59 7.10
N SER A 33 -0.57 0.27 6.10
CA SER A 33 -2.01 0.36 6.21
C SER A 33 -2.62 -0.95 5.75
N THR A 34 -3.93 -1.05 5.75
CA THR A 34 -4.63 -2.21 5.20
C THR A 34 -5.55 -1.76 4.08
N TYR A 35 -5.91 -2.69 3.20
CA TYR A 35 -6.86 -2.38 2.12
C TYR A 35 -8.17 -1.85 2.69
N GLY A 36 -8.63 -2.41 3.82
CA GLY A 36 -9.84 -1.94 4.48
C GLY A 36 -9.71 -0.54 5.06
N ARG A 37 -8.57 -0.22 5.68
CA ARG A 37 -8.32 1.12 6.24
C ARG A 37 -8.28 2.18 5.14
N LEU A 38 -7.62 1.87 4.02
CA LEU A 38 -7.60 2.78 2.87
C LEU A 38 -9.00 3.00 2.32
N ALA A 39 -9.79 1.94 2.20
CA ALA A 39 -11.15 2.05 1.72
C ALA A 39 -11.98 2.96 2.63
N ILE A 40 -11.89 2.79 3.94
CA ILE A 40 -12.61 3.63 4.91
C ILE A 40 -12.15 5.08 4.81
N HIS A 41 -10.84 5.30 4.72
CA HIS A 41 -10.28 6.64 4.57
C HIS A 41 -10.83 7.36 3.33
N LEU A 42 -11.05 6.61 2.25
CA LEU A 42 -11.59 7.14 1.00
C LEU A 42 -13.13 7.19 0.97
N GLY A 43 -13.78 6.84 2.09
CA GLY A 43 -15.24 6.87 2.19
C GLY A 43 -15.94 5.69 1.52
N LEU A 44 -15.25 4.56 1.34
CA LEU A 44 -15.76 3.40 0.62
C LEU A 44 -16.00 2.24 1.59
N THR A 45 -17.23 2.02 2.00
CA THR A 45 -17.58 0.84 2.80
C THR A 45 -17.46 -0.41 1.93
N GLY A 46 -16.72 -1.42 2.42
CA GLY A 46 -16.52 -2.66 1.68
C GLY A 46 -15.64 -2.54 0.45
N GLY A 47 -14.88 -1.44 0.32
CA GLY A 47 -14.09 -1.15 -0.86
C GLY A 47 -12.68 -1.77 -0.89
N ALA A 48 -12.34 -2.68 0.03
CA ALA A 48 -10.99 -3.23 0.13
C ALA A 48 -10.52 -3.90 -1.17
N ARG A 49 -11.39 -4.65 -1.84
CA ARG A 49 -11.04 -5.29 -3.13
C ARG A 49 -10.77 -4.28 -4.22
N ALA A 50 -11.57 -3.23 -4.28
CA ALA A 50 -11.38 -2.16 -5.28
C ALA A 50 -10.05 -1.44 -5.04
N VAL A 51 -9.71 -1.16 -3.78
CA VAL A 51 -8.41 -0.59 -3.40
C VAL A 51 -7.28 -1.52 -3.82
N GLY A 52 -7.39 -2.81 -3.52
CA GLY A 52 -6.39 -3.81 -3.92
C GLY A 52 -6.19 -3.86 -5.43
N GLY A 53 -7.28 -3.81 -6.20
CA GLY A 53 -7.22 -3.78 -7.67
C GLY A 53 -6.55 -2.52 -8.20
N ALA A 54 -6.82 -1.37 -7.61
CA ALA A 54 -6.19 -0.11 -8.00
C ALA A 54 -4.68 -0.14 -7.72
N LEU A 55 -4.28 -0.66 -6.55
CA LEU A 55 -2.86 -0.79 -6.20
C LEU A 55 -2.13 -1.80 -7.08
N ALA A 56 -2.81 -2.89 -7.46
CA ALA A 56 -2.22 -3.90 -8.34
C ALA A 56 -1.86 -3.34 -9.72
N ARG A 57 -2.55 -2.28 -10.15
CA ARG A 57 -2.30 -1.61 -11.43
C ARG A 57 -1.47 -0.33 -11.29
N ASN A 58 -0.77 -0.18 -10.17
CA ASN A 58 0.09 0.98 -9.91
C ASN A 58 1.16 1.09 -11.00
N PRO A 59 1.19 2.21 -11.79
CA PRO A 59 2.20 2.39 -12.83
C PRO A 59 3.56 2.87 -12.29
N PHE A 60 3.65 3.21 -11.01
CA PHE A 60 4.86 3.76 -10.39
C PHE A 60 5.24 2.98 -9.12
N PRO A 61 5.53 1.65 -9.23
CA PRO A 61 5.92 0.87 -8.05
C PRO A 61 7.19 1.45 -7.42
N ILE A 62 7.30 1.38 -6.10
CA ILE A 62 8.38 1.97 -5.28
C ILE A 62 8.19 3.47 -5.08
N VAL A 63 7.97 4.25 -6.14
CA VAL A 63 7.66 5.68 -6.01
C VAL A 63 6.32 5.86 -5.28
N ILE A 64 5.32 5.09 -5.69
CA ILE A 64 4.10 4.93 -4.91
C ILE A 64 4.24 3.60 -4.17
N PRO A 65 4.45 3.62 -2.84
CA PRO A 65 4.91 2.43 -2.11
C PRO A 65 3.77 1.44 -1.85
N CYS A 66 3.25 0.79 -2.88
CA CYS A 66 2.13 -0.13 -2.77
C CYS A 66 2.43 -1.34 -1.87
N HIS A 67 3.71 -1.57 -1.55
CA HIS A 67 4.10 -2.59 -0.58
C HIS A 67 3.69 -2.26 0.86
N ARG A 68 3.33 -1.01 1.16
CA ARG A 68 2.95 -0.57 2.52
C ARG A 68 1.48 -0.83 2.85
N THR A 69 0.75 -1.53 2.00
CA THR A 69 -0.64 -1.94 2.28
C THR A 69 -0.73 -3.46 2.33
N ILE A 70 -1.33 -3.97 3.39
CA ILE A 70 -1.45 -5.39 3.69
C ILE A 70 -2.90 -5.75 3.96
N CYS A 71 -3.20 -7.04 4.12
CA CYS A 71 -4.52 -7.49 4.51
C CYS A 71 -4.81 -7.17 5.99
N SER A 72 -6.09 -7.04 6.34
CA SER A 72 -6.52 -6.63 7.68
C SER A 72 -6.12 -7.61 8.79
N ASP A 73 -5.87 -8.87 8.46
CA ASP A 73 -5.43 -9.90 9.39
C ASP A 73 -3.90 -9.98 9.54
N GLY A 74 -3.17 -9.05 8.92
CA GLY A 74 -1.72 -9.02 8.95
C GLY A 74 -1.04 -9.84 7.85
N ILE A 75 -1.79 -10.55 7.03
CA ILE A 75 -1.24 -11.26 5.88
C ILE A 75 -0.76 -10.23 4.87
N ILE A 76 0.41 -10.50 4.27
CA ILE A 76 1.12 -9.51 3.46
C ILE A 76 0.35 -9.09 2.19
N GLY A 77 -0.43 -10.00 1.59
CA GLY A 77 -1.16 -9.70 0.35
C GLY A 77 -0.27 -9.78 -0.89
N GLY A 78 -0.87 -9.47 -2.04
CA GLY A 78 -0.17 -9.50 -3.32
C GLY A 78 0.72 -8.28 -3.58
N TYR A 79 1.61 -8.40 -4.56
CA TYR A 79 2.49 -7.32 -4.99
C TYR A 79 2.94 -7.58 -6.43
N GLN A 80 3.10 -6.51 -7.23
CA GLN A 80 3.52 -6.62 -8.64
C GLN A 80 4.86 -7.34 -8.80
N GLY A 81 5.81 -7.06 -7.89
CA GLY A 81 7.12 -7.70 -7.90
C GLY A 81 7.17 -9.06 -7.21
N GLY A 82 6.02 -9.56 -6.74
CA GLY A 82 5.92 -10.81 -6.00
C GLY A 82 5.95 -10.62 -4.49
N VAL A 83 5.38 -11.59 -3.78
CA VAL A 83 5.22 -11.53 -2.32
C VAL A 83 6.59 -11.47 -1.61
N ALA A 84 7.58 -12.21 -2.11
CA ALA A 84 8.91 -12.20 -1.53
C ALA A 84 9.56 -10.81 -1.58
N MET A 85 9.39 -10.09 -2.69
CA MET A 85 9.89 -8.73 -2.84
C MET A 85 9.16 -7.78 -1.88
N LYS A 86 7.85 -7.90 -1.79
CA LYS A 86 7.04 -7.09 -0.86
C LYS A 86 7.54 -7.26 0.58
N ARG A 87 7.74 -8.52 1.00
CA ARG A 87 8.25 -8.82 2.33
C ARG A 87 9.63 -8.20 2.56
N ALA A 88 10.53 -8.34 1.58
CA ALA A 88 11.87 -7.77 1.69
C ALA A 88 11.84 -6.26 1.84
N LEU A 89 11.00 -5.57 1.06
CA LEU A 89 10.85 -4.12 1.14
C LEU A 89 10.34 -3.70 2.53
N LEU A 90 9.33 -4.38 3.05
CA LEU A 90 8.81 -4.08 4.39
C LEU A 90 9.85 -4.32 5.47
N GLN A 91 10.61 -5.42 5.37
CA GLN A 91 11.68 -5.71 6.32
C GLN A 91 12.78 -4.64 6.29
N MET A 92 13.14 -4.16 5.12
CA MET A 92 14.09 -3.06 4.96
C MET A 92 13.60 -1.78 5.64
N GLU A 93 12.29 -1.60 5.74
CA GLU A 93 11.68 -0.44 6.39
C GLU A 93 11.43 -0.66 7.88
N GLY A 94 11.89 -1.77 8.44
CA GLY A 94 11.78 -2.05 9.87
C GLY A 94 10.53 -2.79 10.29
N VAL A 95 9.73 -3.26 9.35
CA VAL A 95 8.53 -4.04 9.65
C VAL A 95 8.93 -5.48 10.00
N THR A 96 8.38 -6.01 11.07
CA THR A 96 8.68 -7.36 11.55
C THR A 96 7.53 -8.32 11.24
N PHE A 97 7.87 -9.61 11.12
CA PHE A 97 6.92 -10.66 10.79
C PHE A 97 6.96 -11.77 11.84
N SER A 98 5.80 -12.34 12.12
CA SER A 98 5.69 -13.52 12.99
C SER A 98 6.20 -14.78 12.28
N ALA A 99 6.33 -15.88 13.02
CA ALA A 99 6.70 -17.17 12.45
C ALA A 99 5.69 -17.64 11.39
N SER A 100 4.44 -17.23 11.50
CA SER A 100 3.39 -17.54 10.51
C SER A 100 3.41 -16.60 9.28
N GLY A 101 4.32 -15.62 9.24
CA GLY A 101 4.44 -14.69 8.12
C GLY A 101 3.50 -13.50 8.17
N ARG A 102 2.92 -13.19 9.33
CA ARG A 102 2.06 -12.02 9.50
C ARG A 102 2.87 -10.86 10.03
N VAL A 103 2.49 -9.65 9.60
CA VAL A 103 3.10 -8.41 10.10
C VAL A 103 2.73 -8.23 11.57
N ILE A 104 3.74 -7.92 12.39
CA ILE A 104 3.59 -7.68 13.84
C ILE A 104 4.32 -6.41 14.23
N GLU A 105 3.94 -5.85 15.39
CA GLU A 105 4.61 -4.70 16.01
C GLU A 105 4.83 -3.54 15.02
N THR A 106 3.80 -3.22 14.26
CA THR A 106 3.90 -2.19 13.25
C THR A 106 2.99 -1.01 13.56
N ARG A 107 3.30 0.12 12.93
CA ARG A 107 2.50 1.34 13.02
C ARG A 107 1.48 1.37 11.89
N MET A 108 0.21 1.49 12.25
CA MET A 108 -0.88 1.58 11.29
C MET A 108 -1.14 3.03 10.90
N TYR A 109 -1.17 3.30 9.59
CA TYR A 109 -1.52 4.59 9.03
C TYR A 109 -2.98 4.54 8.56
N TYR A 110 -3.69 5.65 8.75
CA TYR A 110 -5.15 5.73 8.56
C TYR A 110 -5.97 4.85 9.57
#